data_3f012eb1b4fbb61d4ca8038cc1c73ebb
#
_entry.id   3f012eb1b4fbb61d4ca8038cc1c73ebb
#
_cell.length_a   1.000
_cell.length_b   1.000
_cell.length_c   1.000
_cell.angle_alpha   90.00
_cell.angle_beta   90.00
_cell.angle_gamma   90.00
#
_symmetry.space_group_name_H-M   'P 1'
#
loop_
_entity.id
_entity.type
_entity.pdbx_description
1 polymer ?
#
loop_
_entity_poly.entity_id
_entity_poly.type
_entity_poly.pdbx_seq_one_letter_code
_entity_poly.pdbx_strand_id
1 'polypeptide(L)'
;MSRLFISAARKSSGKTTVSLGLCAALRARGRAVQPFKKGPDFIDPLWLTAAAGTPCHNLDRHMMSEQDILSLYGEHARSADICVIEGNKGLFDGVSTDGHDSSAALARLLAAPVVLVIDAEGITRGIAPLVIGYRAFDPSVDIAGVILNKVANSRHETKLRNAIEAYTDLPVLGAIYRSPDIQITERHLGLIPANEAAESQAKIATIAAAVAAQVNIDRLTAIAYAAPRMRVMHRPIPPTAPGPRRRVGVARDAAFGFYYHDDLESLSANGFDPIYFNTLKDRNLPPRLDGLFIGGGFPETHMDGLQANFELRAEIRAAVASGLPVYAECGGLMYLSRSIGWQGRRCSMVGAIEADTVMHGRPKGKGYVVLEETEHAPWPTTTGARGPIAAHEFHFAALENLPGNARFAYRVMRGQGITGRHDGIVAANTLASFSHQRAVGVEPWPARFAAFMRRCAAERNAPIPIKTSASKAESRRSLGYFACGRAPKMPLSAGDPI
;
A
#
# COMPACT_ATOMS: atom_id res chain seq x y z
N MET A 1 16.31 0.56 -22.13
CA MET A 1 15.61 1.39 -21.14
C MET A 1 16.66 2.01 -20.24
N SER A 2 16.75 3.32 -20.25
CA SER A 2 17.73 4.08 -19.46
C SER A 2 17.31 4.07 -18.00
N ARG A 3 18.21 3.79 -17.08
CA ARG A 3 17.86 3.65 -15.65
C ARG A 3 19.03 3.92 -14.73
N LEU A 4 18.69 4.40 -13.53
CA LEU A 4 19.61 4.61 -12.43
C LEU A 4 19.00 4.02 -11.15
N PHE A 5 19.83 3.45 -10.30
CA PHE A 5 19.47 3.02 -8.97
C PHE A 5 20.09 3.95 -7.92
N ILE A 6 19.29 4.74 -7.23
CA ILE A 6 19.74 5.62 -6.16
C ILE A 6 19.70 4.86 -4.85
N SER A 7 20.85 4.54 -4.30
CA SER A 7 20.98 3.88 -3.00
C SER A 7 21.86 4.69 -2.04
N ALA A 8 22.09 4.19 -0.85
CA ALA A 8 22.93 4.89 0.13
C ALA A 8 23.75 3.90 0.95
N ALA A 9 24.76 4.44 1.64
CA ALA A 9 25.54 3.64 2.59
C ALA A 9 24.70 3.24 3.82
N ARG A 10 23.76 4.06 4.26
CA ARG A 10 22.89 3.78 5.43
C ARG A 10 21.54 4.49 5.33
N LYS A 11 20.62 4.14 6.23
CA LYS A 11 19.36 4.89 6.42
C LYS A 11 19.65 6.38 6.68
N SER A 12 18.75 7.27 6.28
CA SER A 12 18.80 8.74 6.51
C SER A 12 20.00 9.46 5.86
N SER A 13 20.65 8.85 4.86
CA SER A 13 21.70 9.51 4.07
C SER A 13 21.19 10.54 3.05
N GLY A 14 19.87 10.70 2.89
CA GLY A 14 19.24 11.66 1.97
C GLY A 14 18.92 11.11 0.58
N LYS A 15 18.77 9.79 0.43
CA LYS A 15 18.33 9.18 -0.85
C LYS A 15 17.10 9.86 -1.42
N THR A 16 16.06 10.01 -0.61
CA THR A 16 14.77 10.58 -1.04
C THR A 16 14.94 12.01 -1.54
N THR A 17 15.73 12.84 -0.84
CA THR A 17 16.05 14.21 -1.31
C THR A 17 16.75 14.19 -2.68
N VAL A 18 17.73 13.30 -2.85
CA VAL A 18 18.46 13.16 -4.13
C VAL A 18 17.53 12.64 -5.24
N SER A 19 16.79 11.59 -4.99
CA SER A 19 15.85 10.99 -5.95
C SER A 19 14.77 11.98 -6.39
N LEU A 20 14.19 12.70 -5.43
CA LEU A 20 13.22 13.76 -5.67
C LEU A 20 13.77 14.87 -6.55
N GLY A 21 14.91 15.44 -6.12
CA GLY A 21 15.55 16.51 -6.87
C GLY A 21 15.95 16.08 -8.27
N LEU A 22 16.45 14.85 -8.44
CA LEU A 22 16.80 14.29 -9.73
C LEU A 22 15.55 14.11 -10.63
N CYS A 23 14.48 13.54 -10.13
CA CYS A 23 13.22 13.38 -10.87
C CYS A 23 12.68 14.74 -11.33
N ALA A 24 12.60 15.71 -10.43
CA ALA A 24 12.09 17.04 -10.76
C ALA A 24 13.02 17.82 -11.72
N ALA A 25 14.34 17.72 -11.55
CA ALA A 25 15.32 18.37 -12.44
C ALA A 25 15.31 17.76 -13.85
N LEU A 26 15.18 16.45 -13.98
CA LEU A 26 15.04 15.76 -15.27
C LEU A 26 13.73 16.14 -15.97
N ARG A 27 12.61 16.17 -15.21
CA ARG A 27 11.30 16.62 -15.72
C ARG A 27 11.36 18.07 -16.21
N ALA A 28 12.01 18.96 -15.46
CA ALA A 28 12.18 20.36 -15.85
C ALA A 28 13.00 20.53 -17.15
N ARG A 29 13.86 19.54 -17.49
CA ARG A 29 14.59 19.44 -18.76
C ARG A 29 13.79 18.75 -19.88
N GLY A 30 12.48 18.54 -19.68
CA GLY A 30 11.58 17.94 -20.67
C GLY A 30 11.71 16.43 -20.81
N ARG A 31 12.32 15.73 -19.85
CA ARG A 31 12.43 14.26 -19.87
C ARG A 31 11.19 13.61 -19.27
N ALA A 32 10.72 12.55 -19.91
CA ALA A 32 9.72 11.64 -19.32
C ALA A 32 10.41 10.75 -18.28
N VAL A 33 10.13 11.00 -17.00
CA VAL A 33 10.76 10.30 -15.88
C VAL A 33 9.80 9.30 -15.28
N GLN A 34 10.23 8.02 -15.17
CA GLN A 34 9.48 6.99 -14.45
C GLN A 34 10.17 6.67 -13.12
N PRO A 35 9.59 7.06 -12.00
CA PRO A 35 10.10 6.71 -10.68
C PRO A 35 9.64 5.32 -10.25
N PHE A 36 10.55 4.62 -9.54
CA PHE A 36 10.26 3.38 -8.83
C PHE A 36 10.82 3.45 -7.40
N LYS A 37 10.16 2.79 -6.48
CA LYS A 37 10.61 2.67 -5.08
C LYS A 37 10.79 1.22 -4.69
N LYS A 38 11.94 0.88 -4.07
CA LYS A 38 12.13 -0.46 -3.50
C LYS A 38 11.32 -0.62 -2.21
N GLY A 39 10.62 -1.75 -2.10
CA GLY A 39 9.94 -2.19 -0.88
C GLY A 39 8.55 -1.60 -0.69
N PRO A 40 7.92 -1.92 0.45
CA PRO A 40 6.53 -1.58 0.75
C PRO A 40 6.43 -0.17 1.37
N ASP A 41 6.76 0.84 0.63
CA ASP A 41 6.76 2.24 1.05
C ASP A 41 5.61 2.99 0.36
N PHE A 42 4.88 3.81 1.07
CA PHE A 42 3.81 4.64 0.52
C PHE A 42 4.18 6.13 0.50
N ILE A 43 5.04 6.57 1.42
CA ILE A 43 5.34 7.99 1.63
C ILE A 43 6.29 8.51 0.55
N ASP A 44 7.44 7.84 0.37
CA ASP A 44 8.41 8.24 -0.66
C ASP A 44 7.79 8.18 -2.08
N PRO A 45 6.96 7.16 -2.44
CA PRO A 45 6.23 7.14 -3.72
C PRO A 45 5.32 8.33 -3.96
N LEU A 46 4.65 8.88 -2.95
CA LEU A 46 3.84 10.08 -3.09
C LEU A 46 4.69 11.30 -3.48
N TRP A 47 5.84 11.47 -2.84
CA TRP A 47 6.80 12.51 -3.17
C TRP A 47 7.41 12.33 -4.56
N LEU A 48 7.85 11.12 -4.89
CA LEU A 48 8.42 10.78 -6.20
C LEU A 48 7.41 10.98 -7.33
N THR A 49 6.14 10.59 -7.11
CA THR A 49 5.04 10.86 -8.04
C THR A 49 4.87 12.35 -8.29
N ALA A 50 4.84 13.16 -7.24
CA ALA A 50 4.68 14.60 -7.36
C ALA A 50 5.86 15.27 -8.08
N ALA A 51 7.09 14.80 -7.85
CA ALA A 51 8.31 15.31 -8.48
C ALA A 51 8.42 14.91 -9.95
N ALA A 52 8.19 13.64 -10.28
CA ALA A 52 8.27 13.12 -11.64
C ALA A 52 7.08 13.53 -12.52
N GLY A 53 5.90 13.72 -11.90
CA GLY A 53 4.64 13.93 -12.61
C GLY A 53 4.03 12.67 -13.22
N THR A 54 4.60 11.51 -12.90
CA THR A 54 4.14 10.17 -13.27
C THR A 54 4.05 9.30 -12.01
N PRO A 55 3.11 8.34 -11.93
CA PRO A 55 2.98 7.45 -10.79
C PRO A 55 4.28 6.71 -10.46
N CYS A 56 4.64 6.66 -9.18
CA CYS A 56 5.75 5.86 -8.69
C CYS A 56 5.26 4.45 -8.35
N HIS A 57 5.91 3.42 -8.89
CA HIS A 57 5.58 2.02 -8.63
C HIS A 57 6.59 1.39 -7.66
N ASN A 58 6.08 0.51 -6.79
CA ASN A 58 6.93 -0.19 -5.84
C ASN A 58 7.44 -1.51 -6.42
N LEU A 59 8.72 -1.80 -6.20
CA LEU A 59 9.38 -3.04 -6.57
C LEU A 59 9.86 -3.74 -5.30
N ASP A 60 9.27 -4.88 -4.97
CA ASP A 60 9.47 -5.54 -3.69
C ASP A 60 9.85 -7.02 -3.85
N ARG A 61 11.10 -7.36 -3.52
CA ARG A 61 11.61 -8.73 -3.64
C ARG A 61 11.06 -9.71 -2.59
N HIS A 62 10.31 -9.23 -1.61
CA HIS A 62 9.68 -10.08 -0.61
C HIS A 62 8.23 -10.42 -0.95
N MET A 63 7.50 -9.46 -1.50
CA MET A 63 6.08 -9.61 -1.84
C MET A 63 5.86 -10.00 -3.31
N MET A 64 6.87 -9.84 -4.18
CA MET A 64 6.79 -10.07 -5.61
C MET A 64 7.82 -11.09 -6.05
N SER A 65 7.46 -11.93 -7.01
CA SER A 65 8.43 -12.75 -7.74
C SER A 65 9.34 -11.88 -8.62
N GLU A 66 10.50 -12.40 -9.02
CA GLU A 66 11.36 -11.69 -9.98
C GLU A 66 10.63 -11.39 -11.29
N GLN A 67 9.77 -12.32 -11.72
CA GLN A 67 8.96 -12.14 -12.92
C GLN A 67 7.94 -11.00 -12.77
N ASP A 68 7.28 -10.88 -11.61
CA ASP A 68 6.36 -9.77 -11.33
C ASP A 68 7.10 -8.43 -11.36
N ILE A 69 8.29 -8.37 -10.73
CA ILE A 69 9.14 -7.17 -10.71
C ILE A 69 9.55 -6.77 -12.13
N LEU A 70 10.06 -7.70 -12.91
CA LEU A 70 10.52 -7.43 -14.29
C LEU A 70 9.36 -7.03 -15.20
N SER A 71 8.18 -7.63 -15.01
CA SER A 71 6.99 -7.30 -15.77
C SER A 71 6.48 -5.89 -15.46
N LEU A 72 6.30 -5.58 -14.17
CA LEU A 72 5.85 -4.26 -13.71
C LEU A 72 6.83 -3.15 -14.13
N TYR A 73 8.14 -3.39 -13.89
CA TYR A 73 9.18 -2.46 -14.34
C TYR A 73 9.11 -2.23 -15.86
N GLY A 74 9.00 -3.31 -16.62
CA GLY A 74 8.99 -3.24 -18.07
C GLY A 74 7.76 -2.55 -18.65
N GLU A 75 6.61 -2.71 -18.04
CA GLU A 75 5.37 -2.06 -18.44
C GLU A 75 5.50 -0.54 -18.35
N HIS A 76 5.96 -0.03 -17.20
CA HIS A 76 6.03 1.40 -16.95
C HIS A 76 7.29 2.07 -17.50
N ALA A 77 8.39 1.36 -17.65
CA ALA A 77 9.63 1.89 -18.19
C ALA A 77 9.61 2.18 -19.70
N ARG A 78 8.62 1.67 -20.45
CA ARG A 78 8.58 1.80 -21.93
C ARG A 78 8.38 3.22 -22.43
N SER A 79 7.53 3.97 -21.77
CA SER A 79 7.17 5.34 -22.15
C SER A 79 8.10 6.39 -21.56
N ALA A 80 9.09 5.97 -20.76
CA ALA A 80 10.00 6.87 -20.10
C ALA A 80 11.33 7.03 -20.85
N ASP A 81 11.87 8.26 -20.85
CA ASP A 81 13.24 8.53 -21.30
C ASP A 81 14.26 7.97 -20.30
N ILE A 82 13.92 8.04 -19.00
CA ILE A 82 14.78 7.61 -17.90
C ILE A 82 13.96 7.10 -16.71
N CYS A 83 14.40 5.97 -16.15
CA CYS A 83 13.86 5.42 -14.93
C CYS A 83 14.77 5.75 -13.74
N VAL A 84 14.19 6.22 -12.63
CA VAL A 84 14.88 6.47 -11.38
C VAL A 84 14.35 5.51 -10.33
N ILE A 85 15.18 4.55 -9.89
CA ILE A 85 14.81 3.57 -8.89
C ILE A 85 15.41 3.99 -7.55
N GLU A 86 14.58 4.27 -6.56
CA GLU A 86 15.05 4.58 -5.21
C GLU A 86 15.09 3.33 -4.33
N GLY A 87 16.26 3.04 -3.75
CA GLY A 87 16.46 1.98 -2.78
C GLY A 87 15.83 2.28 -1.41
N ASN A 88 15.79 1.27 -0.55
CA ASN A 88 15.38 1.40 0.85
C ASN A 88 16.57 1.09 1.77
N LYS A 89 16.69 1.76 2.92
CA LYS A 89 17.81 1.64 3.87
C LYS A 89 19.17 1.84 3.17
N GLY A 90 20.17 1.03 3.51
CA GLY A 90 21.46 0.97 2.81
C GLY A 90 21.44 0.04 1.59
N LEU A 91 22.50 0.09 0.77
CA LEU A 91 22.62 -0.68 -0.47
C LEU A 91 22.54 -2.19 -0.21
N PHE A 92 23.22 -2.67 0.82
CA PHE A 92 23.29 -4.09 1.17
C PHE A 92 22.33 -4.48 2.29
N ASP A 93 21.57 -3.54 2.84
CA ASP A 93 20.59 -3.82 3.89
C ASP A 93 19.34 -4.51 3.33
N GLY A 94 18.90 -5.54 4.02
CA GLY A 94 17.69 -6.30 3.76
C GLY A 94 17.01 -6.76 5.06
N VAL A 95 16.00 -7.58 4.95
CA VAL A 95 15.41 -8.33 6.07
C VAL A 95 16.21 -9.59 6.31
N SER A 96 16.67 -10.23 5.23
CA SER A 96 17.47 -11.44 5.27
C SER A 96 18.96 -11.13 5.32
N THR A 97 19.71 -11.94 6.05
CA THR A 97 21.16 -11.78 6.20
C THR A 97 21.95 -12.16 4.96
N ASP A 98 21.37 -12.96 4.06
CA ASP A 98 21.94 -13.33 2.75
C ASP A 98 21.80 -12.22 1.70
N GLY A 99 21.06 -11.16 2.02
CA GLY A 99 20.89 -9.98 1.18
C GLY A 99 20.03 -10.18 -0.08
N HIS A 100 19.31 -11.31 -0.23
CA HIS A 100 18.47 -11.57 -1.42
C HIS A 100 17.38 -10.52 -1.62
N ASP A 101 16.94 -9.84 -0.56
CA ASP A 101 15.94 -8.78 -0.59
C ASP A 101 16.54 -7.36 -0.46
N SER A 102 17.88 -7.23 -0.56
CA SER A 102 18.59 -5.95 -0.47
C SER A 102 18.34 -5.05 -1.68
N SER A 103 18.75 -3.77 -1.56
CA SER A 103 18.76 -2.84 -2.70
C SER A 103 19.76 -3.29 -3.76
N ALA A 104 20.89 -3.89 -3.36
CA ALA A 104 21.87 -4.47 -4.26
C ALA A 104 21.28 -5.60 -5.11
N ALA A 105 20.52 -6.51 -4.50
CA ALA A 105 19.87 -7.60 -5.22
C ALA A 105 18.85 -7.09 -6.26
N LEU A 106 18.11 -6.04 -5.95
CA LEU A 106 17.17 -5.43 -6.91
C LEU A 106 17.93 -4.70 -8.02
N ALA A 107 19.02 -3.98 -7.71
CA ALA A 107 19.86 -3.32 -8.72
C ALA A 107 20.46 -4.33 -9.71
N ARG A 108 20.93 -5.50 -9.23
CA ARG A 108 21.39 -6.61 -10.08
C ARG A 108 20.29 -7.16 -10.97
N LEU A 109 19.11 -7.45 -10.39
CA LEU A 109 17.96 -7.98 -11.14
C LEU A 109 17.58 -7.06 -12.29
N LEU A 110 17.62 -5.74 -12.04
CA LEU A 110 17.31 -4.73 -13.04
C LEU A 110 18.53 -4.35 -13.89
N ALA A 111 19.72 -4.91 -13.66
CA ALA A 111 20.98 -4.49 -14.27
C ALA A 111 21.17 -2.97 -14.24
N ALA A 112 20.81 -2.31 -13.13
CA ALA A 112 20.77 -0.87 -12.99
C ALA A 112 22.06 -0.34 -12.35
N PRO A 113 22.78 0.59 -12.99
CA PRO A 113 23.91 1.27 -12.38
C PRO A 113 23.50 1.97 -11.09
N VAL A 114 24.27 1.76 -10.01
CA VAL A 114 24.01 2.32 -8.69
C VAL A 114 24.73 3.63 -8.51
N VAL A 115 24.02 4.66 -8.10
CA VAL A 115 24.58 5.90 -7.58
C VAL A 115 24.47 5.86 -6.06
N LEU A 116 25.61 5.84 -5.38
CA LEU A 116 25.67 5.70 -3.93
C LEU A 116 25.65 7.08 -3.27
N VAL A 117 24.56 7.38 -2.53
CA VAL A 117 24.43 8.60 -1.73
C VAL A 117 25.11 8.39 -0.37
N ILE A 118 26.07 9.21 -0.03
CA ILE A 118 26.84 9.11 1.19
C ILE A 118 26.57 10.34 2.06
N ASP A 119 26.11 10.12 3.30
CA ASP A 119 26.07 11.14 4.32
C ASP A 119 27.50 11.50 4.72
N ALA A 120 27.94 12.68 4.36
CA ALA A 120 29.31 13.15 4.57
C ALA A 120 29.51 13.88 5.90
N GLU A 121 28.47 13.99 6.73
CA GLU A 121 28.56 14.71 8.00
C GLU A 121 29.60 14.05 8.94
N GLY A 122 30.58 14.84 9.38
CA GLY A 122 31.64 14.38 10.28
C GLY A 122 32.70 13.48 9.65
N ILE A 123 32.66 13.26 8.33
CA ILE A 123 33.61 12.42 7.60
C ILE A 123 34.58 13.28 6.76
N THR A 124 35.81 12.83 6.61
CA THR A 124 36.80 13.39 5.68
C THR A 124 37.50 12.26 4.91
N ARG A 125 38.78 11.99 5.14
CA ARG A 125 39.51 10.92 4.45
C ARG A 125 38.89 9.51 4.65
N GLY A 126 38.17 9.29 5.76
CA GLY A 126 37.44 8.04 6.02
C GLY A 126 36.37 7.69 5.00
N ILE A 127 36.01 8.60 4.10
CA ILE A 127 35.11 8.30 2.98
C ILE A 127 35.71 7.32 1.96
N ALA A 128 37.04 7.35 1.76
CA ALA A 128 37.71 6.45 0.82
C ALA A 128 37.58 4.97 1.21
N PRO A 129 37.95 4.53 2.43
CA PRO A 129 37.75 3.14 2.84
C PRO A 129 36.27 2.73 2.85
N LEU A 130 35.32 3.65 3.14
CA LEU A 130 33.91 3.37 3.04
C LEU A 130 33.52 2.99 1.59
N VAL A 131 33.89 3.81 0.61
CA VAL A 131 33.58 3.59 -0.81
C VAL A 131 34.25 2.31 -1.33
N ILE A 132 35.54 2.10 -0.98
CA ILE A 132 36.30 0.89 -1.34
C ILE A 132 35.59 -0.36 -0.78
N GLY A 133 35.18 -0.32 0.49
CA GLY A 133 34.46 -1.42 1.13
C GLY A 133 33.15 -1.77 0.44
N TYR A 134 32.36 -0.75 0.04
CA TYR A 134 31.10 -0.98 -0.71
C TYR A 134 31.34 -1.63 -2.07
N ARG A 135 32.40 -1.25 -2.80
CA ARG A 135 32.76 -1.87 -4.09
C ARG A 135 33.27 -3.29 -3.93
N ALA A 136 34.11 -3.50 -2.93
CA ALA A 136 34.74 -4.78 -2.70
C ALA A 136 33.80 -5.83 -2.11
N PHE A 137 32.77 -5.40 -1.37
CA PHE A 137 31.82 -6.30 -0.71
C PHE A 137 31.03 -7.17 -1.68
N ASP A 138 30.56 -6.57 -2.77
CA ASP A 138 29.88 -7.30 -3.85
C ASP A 138 30.26 -6.70 -5.22
N PRO A 139 31.28 -7.24 -5.88
CA PRO A 139 31.73 -6.76 -7.19
C PRO A 139 30.70 -6.91 -8.32
N SER A 140 29.65 -7.72 -8.11
CA SER A 140 28.57 -7.88 -9.12
C SER A 140 27.60 -6.71 -9.14
N VAL A 141 27.66 -5.78 -8.19
CA VAL A 141 26.89 -4.56 -8.15
C VAL A 141 27.67 -3.43 -8.80
N ASP A 142 27.16 -2.89 -9.90
CA ASP A 142 27.76 -1.78 -10.60
C ASP A 142 27.54 -0.46 -9.84
N ILE A 143 28.48 -0.06 -8.97
CA ILE A 143 28.49 1.26 -8.35
C ILE A 143 29.16 2.22 -9.31
N ALA A 144 28.36 2.97 -10.09
CA ALA A 144 28.79 3.84 -11.18
C ALA A 144 29.25 5.24 -10.73
N GLY A 145 29.02 5.58 -9.46
CA GLY A 145 29.46 6.87 -8.90
C GLY A 145 28.84 7.18 -7.54
N VAL A 146 29.30 8.27 -6.94
CA VAL A 146 28.85 8.71 -5.62
C VAL A 146 28.28 10.13 -5.64
N ILE A 147 27.30 10.40 -4.79
CA ILE A 147 26.83 11.75 -4.45
C ILE A 147 27.08 11.95 -2.97
N LEU A 148 27.83 13.02 -2.64
CA LEU A 148 28.09 13.43 -1.29
C LEU A 148 26.90 14.27 -0.80
N ASN A 149 26.31 13.91 0.31
CA ASN A 149 25.21 14.67 0.89
C ASN A 149 25.59 15.23 2.26
N LYS A 150 24.92 16.29 2.70
CA LYS A 150 25.16 17.00 3.94
C LYS A 150 26.60 17.54 4.07
N VAL A 151 27.18 17.97 2.96
CA VAL A 151 28.50 18.60 2.93
C VAL A 151 28.47 19.94 3.67
N ALA A 152 29.46 20.20 4.49
CA ALA A 152 29.45 21.41 5.34
C ALA A 152 29.77 22.70 4.55
N ASN A 153 30.78 22.66 3.65
CA ASN A 153 31.26 23.79 2.85
C ASN A 153 32.21 23.31 1.73
N SER A 154 32.67 24.23 0.88
CA SER A 154 33.56 23.95 -0.25
C SER A 154 34.90 23.32 0.15
N ARG A 155 35.51 23.75 1.27
CA ARG A 155 36.73 23.14 1.80
C ARG A 155 36.51 21.67 2.19
N HIS A 156 35.37 21.37 2.78
CA HIS A 156 34.98 20.00 3.12
C HIS A 156 34.77 19.16 1.84
N GLU A 157 34.03 19.69 0.86
CA GLU A 157 33.87 19.05 -0.45
C GLU A 157 35.20 18.70 -1.11
N THR A 158 36.14 19.68 -1.19
CA THR A 158 37.45 19.46 -1.79
C THR A 158 38.20 18.31 -1.12
N LYS A 159 38.18 18.23 0.22
CA LYS A 159 38.82 17.12 0.95
C LYS A 159 38.19 15.77 0.65
N LEU A 160 36.86 15.70 0.54
CA LEU A 160 36.14 14.47 0.24
C LEU A 160 36.43 14.00 -1.20
N ARG A 161 36.37 14.91 -2.17
CA ARG A 161 36.70 14.61 -3.58
C ARG A 161 38.13 14.10 -3.72
N ASN A 162 39.10 14.83 -3.18
CA ASN A 162 40.50 14.42 -3.21
C ASN A 162 40.71 13.03 -2.56
N ALA A 163 40.02 12.74 -1.50
CA ALA A 163 40.12 11.44 -0.84
C ALA A 163 39.54 10.30 -1.72
N ILE A 164 38.40 10.52 -2.38
CA ILE A 164 37.81 9.50 -3.26
C ILE A 164 38.69 9.33 -4.53
N GLU A 165 39.10 10.42 -5.17
CA GLU A 165 39.91 10.41 -6.41
C GLU A 165 41.30 9.81 -6.20
N ALA A 166 41.90 10.00 -4.99
CA ALA A 166 43.23 9.45 -4.69
C ALA A 166 43.22 7.93 -4.50
N TYR A 167 42.10 7.34 -4.09
CA TYR A 167 42.05 5.93 -3.73
C TYR A 167 41.08 5.09 -4.56
N THR A 168 40.27 5.73 -5.43
CA THR A 168 39.31 5.05 -6.30
C THR A 168 39.20 5.74 -7.66
N ASP A 169 38.68 5.00 -8.64
CA ASP A 169 38.31 5.51 -9.98
C ASP A 169 36.83 5.95 -10.06
N LEU A 170 36.08 5.93 -8.91
CA LEU A 170 34.68 6.29 -8.88
C LEU A 170 34.49 7.81 -9.00
N PRO A 171 33.64 8.26 -9.94
CA PRO A 171 33.34 9.68 -10.06
C PRO A 171 32.49 10.18 -8.91
N VAL A 172 32.84 11.36 -8.38
CA VAL A 172 31.95 12.14 -7.50
C VAL A 172 31.04 12.96 -8.41
N LEU A 173 29.77 12.52 -8.49
CA LEU A 173 28.74 13.07 -9.38
C LEU A 173 28.11 14.35 -8.84
N GLY A 174 28.28 14.62 -7.55
CA GLY A 174 27.78 15.84 -6.92
C GLY A 174 28.11 15.92 -5.43
N ALA A 175 27.94 17.11 -4.87
CA ALA A 175 28.11 17.39 -3.45
C ALA A 175 27.02 18.35 -2.98
N ILE A 176 26.02 17.83 -2.29
CA ILE A 176 24.87 18.59 -1.79
C ILE A 176 25.18 19.11 -0.41
N TYR A 177 25.17 20.43 -0.29
CA TYR A 177 25.43 21.09 0.99
C TYR A 177 24.26 20.95 1.95
N ARG A 178 24.58 20.89 3.24
CA ARG A 178 23.57 20.86 4.28
C ARG A 178 22.78 22.17 4.30
N SER A 179 21.47 22.08 4.11
CA SER A 179 20.55 23.21 4.19
C SER A 179 19.23 22.77 4.84
N PRO A 180 18.66 23.57 5.73
CA PRO A 180 17.31 23.33 6.26
C PRO A 180 16.23 23.37 5.18
N ASP A 181 16.45 24.16 4.12
CA ASP A 181 15.46 24.39 3.06
C ASP A 181 15.15 23.14 2.24
N ILE A 182 16.09 22.19 2.13
CA ILE A 182 15.91 20.93 1.41
C ILE A 182 15.53 19.76 2.32
N GLN A 183 15.37 20.00 3.63
CA GLN A 183 14.90 18.95 4.54
C GLN A 183 13.39 18.79 4.43
N ILE A 184 12.93 17.55 4.30
CA ILE A 184 11.52 17.20 4.40
C ILE A 184 11.25 16.87 5.87
N THR A 185 10.20 17.46 6.42
CA THR A 185 9.82 17.24 7.82
C THR A 185 9.48 15.78 8.07
N GLU A 186 10.02 15.23 9.15
CA GLU A 186 9.72 13.87 9.60
C GLU A 186 8.71 13.89 10.75
N ARG A 187 7.84 12.89 10.79
CA ARG A 187 6.97 12.52 11.93
C ARG A 187 7.39 11.17 12.49
N HIS A 188 6.64 10.66 13.44
CA HIS A 188 6.89 9.36 14.10
C HIS A 188 6.97 8.15 13.17
N LEU A 189 6.34 8.22 11.97
CA LEU A 189 6.34 7.15 10.96
C LEU A 189 7.23 7.42 9.73
N GLY A 190 7.95 8.53 9.70
CA GLY A 190 8.78 8.93 8.57
C GLY A 190 8.47 10.35 8.09
N LEU A 191 8.71 10.63 6.81
CA LEU A 191 8.42 11.93 6.21
C LEU A 191 6.92 12.23 6.27
N ILE A 192 6.53 13.52 6.37
CA ILE A 192 5.13 13.91 6.14
C ILE A 192 4.79 13.57 4.69
N PRO A 193 3.67 12.86 4.43
CA PRO A 193 3.26 12.53 3.06
C PRO A 193 3.00 13.77 2.20
N ALA A 194 3.30 13.70 0.91
CA ALA A 194 3.13 14.84 0.00
C ALA A 194 1.66 15.29 -0.15
N ASN A 195 0.70 14.41 0.05
CA ASN A 195 -0.73 14.72 0.04
C ASN A 195 -1.21 15.50 1.28
N GLU A 196 -0.44 15.48 2.38
CA GLU A 196 -0.68 16.29 3.57
C GLU A 196 0.07 17.64 3.55
N ALA A 197 1.21 17.69 2.84
CA ALA A 197 2.07 18.87 2.82
C ALA A 197 1.50 19.95 1.88
N ALA A 198 0.90 21.00 2.45
CA ALA A 198 0.33 22.13 1.69
C ALA A 198 1.36 22.78 0.74
N GLU A 199 2.64 22.76 1.10
CA GLU A 199 3.74 23.36 0.35
C GLU A 199 4.60 22.33 -0.39
N SER A 200 4.07 21.13 -0.64
CA SER A 200 4.85 20.04 -1.26
C SER A 200 5.49 20.43 -2.59
N GLN A 201 4.78 21.17 -3.45
CA GLN A 201 5.31 21.62 -4.73
C GLN A 201 6.46 22.65 -4.58
N ALA A 202 6.32 23.59 -3.65
CA ALA A 202 7.39 24.56 -3.36
C ALA A 202 8.64 23.84 -2.79
N LYS A 203 8.44 22.88 -1.91
CA LYS A 203 9.52 22.06 -1.34
C LYS A 203 10.23 21.24 -2.44
N ILE A 204 9.47 20.62 -3.35
CA ILE A 204 10.03 19.88 -4.50
C ILE A 204 10.83 20.81 -5.38
N ALA A 205 10.34 22.02 -5.68
CA ALA A 205 11.06 23.00 -6.49
C ALA A 205 12.38 23.43 -5.84
N THR A 206 12.40 23.70 -4.52
CA THR A 206 13.60 24.02 -3.76
C THR A 206 14.63 22.89 -3.81
N ILE A 207 14.21 21.66 -3.58
CA ILE A 207 15.07 20.47 -3.64
C ILE A 207 15.62 20.28 -5.07
N ALA A 208 14.77 20.44 -6.10
CA ALA A 208 15.17 20.33 -7.50
C ALA A 208 16.24 21.36 -7.88
N ALA A 209 16.07 22.61 -7.46
CA ALA A 209 17.05 23.67 -7.69
C ALA A 209 18.39 23.35 -7.02
N ALA A 210 18.37 22.91 -5.77
CA ALA A 210 19.58 22.52 -5.03
C ALA A 210 20.30 21.35 -5.70
N VAL A 211 19.58 20.31 -6.11
CA VAL A 211 20.17 19.15 -6.82
C VAL A 211 20.69 19.55 -8.20
N ALA A 212 19.94 20.34 -8.96
CA ALA A 212 20.39 20.79 -10.29
C ALA A 212 21.65 21.65 -10.24
N ALA A 213 21.84 22.45 -9.18
CA ALA A 213 23.02 23.30 -9.02
C ALA A 213 24.26 22.52 -8.53
N GLN A 214 24.08 21.42 -7.79
CA GLN A 214 25.16 20.76 -7.06
C GLN A 214 25.47 19.34 -7.52
N VAL A 215 24.68 18.82 -8.49
CA VAL A 215 24.84 17.47 -9.03
C VAL A 215 24.97 17.55 -10.55
N ASN A 216 25.91 16.81 -11.11
CA ASN A 216 26.10 16.72 -12.56
C ASN A 216 25.03 15.82 -13.19
N ILE A 217 23.89 16.43 -13.52
CA ILE A 217 22.72 15.75 -14.09
C ILE A 217 23.07 15.10 -15.45
N ASP A 218 23.93 15.74 -16.24
CA ASP A 218 24.29 15.24 -17.58
C ASP A 218 25.12 13.96 -17.48
N ARG A 219 26.05 13.90 -16.51
CA ARG A 219 26.83 12.68 -16.24
C ARG A 219 25.97 11.56 -15.68
N LEU A 220 25.01 11.87 -14.79
CA LEU A 220 24.01 10.90 -14.31
C LEU A 220 23.17 10.35 -15.47
N THR A 221 22.73 11.23 -16.37
CA THR A 221 21.97 10.85 -17.55
C THR A 221 22.78 9.95 -18.48
N ALA A 222 24.07 10.26 -18.69
CA ALA A 222 24.99 9.42 -19.49
C ALA A 222 25.15 8.01 -18.87
N ILE A 223 25.31 7.93 -17.54
CA ILE A 223 25.35 6.63 -16.82
C ILE A 223 24.06 5.86 -17.04
N ALA A 224 22.90 6.53 -16.92
CA ALA A 224 21.60 5.89 -17.15
C ALA A 224 21.44 5.33 -18.56
N TYR A 225 21.91 6.07 -19.57
CA TYR A 225 21.86 5.64 -20.97
C TYR A 225 22.85 4.51 -21.30
N ALA A 226 23.96 4.43 -20.58
CA ALA A 226 24.92 3.34 -20.68
C ALA A 226 24.49 2.05 -19.99
N ALA A 227 23.36 2.06 -19.24
CA ALA A 227 22.86 0.88 -18.56
C ALA A 227 22.68 -0.31 -19.53
N PRO A 228 23.10 -1.53 -19.16
CA PRO A 228 23.03 -2.70 -20.04
C PRO A 228 21.63 -2.96 -20.58
N ARG A 229 21.51 -3.52 -21.78
CA ARG A 229 20.20 -3.91 -22.32
C ARG A 229 19.60 -5.00 -21.45
N MET A 230 18.34 -4.84 -21.07
CA MET A 230 17.59 -5.80 -20.27
C MET A 230 16.47 -6.42 -21.12
N ARG A 231 16.28 -7.72 -21.02
CA ARG A 231 15.10 -8.38 -21.57
C ARG A 231 13.94 -8.10 -20.60
N VAL A 232 12.93 -7.41 -21.09
CA VAL A 232 11.70 -7.16 -20.36
C VAL A 232 10.71 -8.25 -20.69
N MET A 233 10.20 -8.90 -19.68
CA MET A 233 9.09 -9.84 -19.84
C MET A 233 7.78 -9.03 -19.89
N HIS A 234 6.89 -9.40 -20.79
CA HIS A 234 5.56 -8.81 -20.89
C HIS A 234 4.60 -9.68 -20.10
N ARG A 235 3.95 -9.13 -19.11
CA ARG A 235 2.73 -9.72 -18.58
C ARG A 235 1.63 -9.38 -19.60
N PRO A 236 0.91 -10.38 -20.13
CA PRO A 236 -0.27 -10.07 -20.92
C PRO A 236 -1.22 -9.26 -20.04
N ILE A 237 -1.59 -8.06 -20.47
CA ILE A 237 -2.66 -7.30 -19.82
C ILE A 237 -3.90 -8.16 -20.03
N PRO A 238 -4.56 -8.64 -18.96
CA PRO A 238 -5.80 -9.38 -19.13
C PRO A 238 -6.76 -8.51 -19.94
N PRO A 239 -7.48 -9.08 -20.91
CA PRO A 239 -8.48 -8.31 -21.64
C PRO A 239 -9.44 -7.69 -20.63
N THR A 240 -9.74 -6.42 -20.80
CA THR A 240 -10.69 -5.70 -19.93
C THR A 240 -11.97 -6.53 -19.84
N ALA A 241 -12.44 -6.80 -18.63
CA ALA A 241 -13.64 -7.60 -18.41
C ALA A 241 -14.80 -7.07 -19.27
N PRO A 242 -15.49 -7.90 -20.06
CA PRO A 242 -16.58 -7.45 -20.92
C PRO A 242 -17.74 -6.91 -20.09
N GLY A 243 -18.37 -5.85 -20.61
CA GLY A 243 -19.55 -5.23 -19.99
C GLY A 243 -19.33 -3.77 -19.59
N PRO A 244 -20.36 -3.10 -19.08
CA PRO A 244 -20.26 -1.71 -18.66
C PRO A 244 -19.28 -1.59 -17.49
N ARG A 245 -18.45 -0.54 -17.51
CA ARG A 245 -17.53 -0.24 -16.42
C ARG A 245 -18.32 0.11 -15.17
N ARG A 246 -17.82 -0.34 -14.04
CA ARG A 246 -18.40 -0.17 -12.72
C ARG A 246 -17.58 0.84 -11.91
N ARG A 247 -18.12 1.31 -10.79
CA ARG A 247 -17.53 2.39 -10.02
C ARG A 247 -17.11 1.91 -8.63
N VAL A 248 -15.85 2.13 -8.29
CA VAL A 248 -15.34 1.91 -6.92
C VAL A 248 -14.94 3.24 -6.30
N GLY A 249 -15.55 3.61 -5.18
CA GLY A 249 -15.17 4.79 -4.41
C GLY A 249 -13.82 4.57 -3.73
N VAL A 250 -12.87 5.48 -3.92
CA VAL A 250 -11.53 5.41 -3.33
C VAL A 250 -11.30 6.66 -2.50
N ALA A 251 -11.13 6.50 -1.18
CA ALA A 251 -10.82 7.62 -0.28
C ALA A 251 -9.43 8.18 -0.60
N ARG A 252 -9.33 9.45 -0.94
CA ARG A 252 -8.05 10.08 -1.30
C ARG A 252 -7.99 11.53 -0.86
N ASP A 253 -7.28 11.78 0.24
CA ASP A 253 -7.11 13.09 0.86
C ASP A 253 -5.90 13.11 1.79
N ALA A 254 -5.82 14.08 2.71
CA ALA A 254 -4.72 14.17 3.67
C ALA A 254 -4.71 13.02 4.70
N ALA A 255 -5.87 12.44 5.02
CA ALA A 255 -5.96 11.31 5.95
C ALA A 255 -5.69 9.94 5.27
N PHE A 256 -5.98 9.82 3.96
CA PHE A 256 -5.90 8.57 3.19
C PHE A 256 -5.16 8.80 1.86
N GLY A 257 -4.03 8.15 1.71
CA GLY A 257 -3.20 8.32 0.51
C GLY A 257 -2.33 7.10 0.19
N PHE A 258 -2.36 6.07 1.04
CA PHE A 258 -1.48 4.92 0.90
C PHE A 258 -2.12 3.84 0.04
N TYR A 259 -1.79 3.92 -1.25
CA TYR A 259 -2.23 3.01 -2.30
C TYR A 259 -1.02 2.61 -3.15
N TYR A 260 -0.91 1.35 -3.49
CA TYR A 260 -0.04 0.96 -4.59
C TYR A 260 -0.73 1.33 -5.90
N HIS A 261 -0.02 1.97 -6.81
CA HIS A 261 -0.60 2.38 -8.10
C HIS A 261 -1.04 1.18 -8.93
N ASP A 262 -0.26 0.11 -8.92
CA ASP A 262 -0.58 -1.14 -9.62
C ASP A 262 -1.86 -1.81 -9.09
N ASP A 263 -2.24 -1.62 -7.83
CA ASP A 263 -3.52 -2.09 -7.30
C ASP A 263 -4.71 -1.34 -7.94
N LEU A 264 -4.61 -0.02 -8.06
CA LEU A 264 -5.62 0.81 -8.71
C LEU A 264 -5.72 0.54 -10.22
N GLU A 265 -4.58 0.34 -10.89
CA GLU A 265 -4.50 -0.06 -12.29
C GLU A 265 -5.12 -1.44 -12.49
N SER A 266 -4.87 -2.38 -11.58
CA SER A 266 -5.47 -3.72 -11.60
C SER A 266 -6.99 -3.67 -11.43
N LEU A 267 -7.53 -2.81 -10.53
CA LEU A 267 -8.98 -2.59 -10.44
C LEU A 267 -9.54 -2.07 -11.77
N SER A 268 -8.85 -1.10 -12.39
CA SER A 268 -9.25 -0.54 -13.68
C SER A 268 -9.22 -1.58 -14.80
N ALA A 269 -8.18 -2.43 -14.86
CA ALA A 269 -8.08 -3.54 -15.80
C ALA A 269 -9.19 -4.58 -15.60
N ASN A 270 -9.67 -4.75 -14.36
CA ASN A 270 -10.81 -5.60 -14.04
C ASN A 270 -12.18 -4.92 -14.27
N GLY A 271 -12.24 -3.76 -14.95
CA GLY A 271 -13.49 -3.10 -15.35
C GLY A 271 -14.12 -2.21 -14.28
N PHE A 272 -13.36 -1.76 -13.27
CA PHE A 272 -13.81 -0.84 -12.24
C PHE A 272 -13.08 0.50 -12.35
N ASP A 273 -13.85 1.60 -12.44
CA ASP A 273 -13.30 2.95 -12.44
C ASP A 273 -13.13 3.45 -11.00
N PRO A 274 -11.89 3.77 -10.56
CA PRO A 274 -11.68 4.44 -9.28
C PRO A 274 -12.28 5.85 -9.31
N ILE A 275 -13.22 6.11 -8.39
CA ILE A 275 -13.86 7.42 -8.20
C ILE A 275 -13.37 7.96 -6.87
N TYR A 276 -12.52 8.96 -6.92
CA TYR A 276 -11.93 9.52 -5.71
C TYR A 276 -12.91 10.39 -4.95
N PHE A 277 -12.89 10.29 -3.62
CA PHE A 277 -13.63 11.17 -2.71
C PHE A 277 -12.77 11.58 -1.53
N ASN A 278 -13.08 12.72 -0.93
CA ASN A 278 -12.34 13.34 0.16
C ASN A 278 -13.11 13.19 1.48
N THR A 279 -12.56 12.38 2.40
CA THR A 279 -13.22 12.08 3.68
C THR A 279 -13.31 13.29 4.62
N LEU A 280 -12.49 14.32 4.40
CA LEU A 280 -12.45 15.53 5.22
C LEU A 280 -13.36 16.66 4.68
N LYS A 281 -13.70 16.63 3.37
CA LYS A 281 -14.39 17.74 2.69
C LYS A 281 -15.72 17.36 2.07
N ASP A 282 -15.79 16.16 1.45
CA ASP A 282 -17.02 15.74 0.77
C ASP A 282 -18.04 15.28 1.80
N ARG A 283 -19.26 15.76 1.67
CA ARG A 283 -20.35 15.42 2.59
C ARG A 283 -21.07 14.12 2.25
N ASN A 284 -20.95 13.70 0.99
CA ASN A 284 -21.61 12.51 0.47
C ASN A 284 -20.63 11.64 -0.32
N LEU A 285 -20.92 10.34 -0.40
CA LEU A 285 -20.25 9.42 -1.31
C LEU A 285 -20.56 9.77 -2.77
N PRO A 286 -19.64 9.49 -3.70
CA PRO A 286 -19.95 9.54 -5.12
C PRO A 286 -21.15 8.64 -5.45
N PRO A 287 -22.07 9.06 -6.35
CA PRO A 287 -23.28 8.29 -6.61
C PRO A 287 -22.98 6.99 -7.36
N ARG A 288 -23.85 5.99 -7.16
CA ARG A 288 -23.85 4.72 -7.90
C ARG A 288 -22.52 3.95 -7.78
N LEU A 289 -22.01 3.78 -6.59
CA LEU A 289 -20.85 2.95 -6.32
C LEU A 289 -21.22 1.46 -6.26
N ASP A 290 -20.36 0.63 -6.82
CA ASP A 290 -20.43 -0.84 -6.70
C ASP A 290 -19.62 -1.37 -5.52
N GLY A 291 -18.67 -0.56 -5.00
CA GLY A 291 -17.86 -0.86 -3.82
C GLY A 291 -17.06 0.33 -3.33
N LEU A 292 -16.38 0.16 -2.19
CA LEU A 292 -15.46 1.14 -1.60
C LEU A 292 -14.08 0.50 -1.37
N PHE A 293 -13.04 1.28 -1.61
CA PHE A 293 -11.67 0.98 -1.19
C PHE A 293 -11.13 2.13 -0.34
N ILE A 294 -10.85 1.87 0.94
CA ILE A 294 -10.29 2.84 1.87
C ILE A 294 -8.91 2.35 2.29
N GLY A 295 -7.88 2.88 1.68
CA GLY A 295 -6.49 2.48 1.92
C GLY A 295 -5.93 3.02 3.23
N GLY A 296 -4.62 2.88 3.38
CA GLY A 296 -3.90 3.39 4.53
C GLY A 296 -3.70 4.90 4.51
N GLY A 297 -3.14 5.39 5.61
CA GLY A 297 -2.84 6.79 5.86
C GLY A 297 -2.70 7.07 7.34
N PHE A 298 -2.89 8.33 7.73
CA PHE A 298 -2.77 8.78 9.12
C PHE A 298 -4.08 9.41 9.64
N PRO A 299 -5.19 8.64 9.74
CA PRO A 299 -6.46 9.18 10.21
C PRO A 299 -6.38 9.73 11.64
N GLU A 300 -5.46 9.25 12.50
CA GLU A 300 -5.24 9.77 13.85
C GLU A 300 -4.79 11.23 13.84
N THR A 301 -4.06 11.68 12.83
CA THR A 301 -3.63 13.09 12.71
C THR A 301 -4.74 14.01 12.22
N HIS A 302 -5.81 13.45 11.69
CA HIS A 302 -6.96 14.15 11.13
C HIS A 302 -8.28 13.80 11.82
N MET A 303 -8.24 13.17 13.00
CA MET A 303 -9.43 12.60 13.65
C MET A 303 -10.52 13.63 13.96
N ASP A 304 -10.17 14.91 14.22
CA ASP A 304 -11.15 15.98 14.43
C ASP A 304 -11.95 16.29 13.17
N GLY A 305 -11.27 16.43 12.02
CA GLY A 305 -11.91 16.65 10.73
C GLY A 305 -12.76 15.47 10.29
N LEU A 306 -12.27 14.26 10.51
CA LEU A 306 -13.01 13.03 10.23
C LEU A 306 -14.26 12.92 11.13
N GLN A 307 -14.14 13.25 12.43
CA GLN A 307 -15.28 13.27 13.34
C GLN A 307 -16.31 14.32 12.95
N ALA A 308 -15.87 15.52 12.56
CA ALA A 308 -16.74 16.62 12.18
C ALA A 308 -17.56 16.31 10.91
N ASN A 309 -17.05 15.47 10.01
CA ASN A 309 -17.77 15.06 8.81
C ASN A 309 -18.74 13.88 9.10
N PHE A 310 -19.73 14.14 9.95
CA PHE A 310 -20.68 13.13 10.41
C PHE A 310 -21.62 12.62 9.30
N GLU A 311 -21.91 13.45 8.32
CA GLU A 311 -22.80 13.12 7.19
C GLU A 311 -22.19 12.00 6.36
N LEU A 312 -20.97 12.18 5.90
CA LEU A 312 -20.24 11.16 5.13
C LEU A 312 -20.03 9.86 5.93
N ARG A 313 -19.69 9.99 7.22
CA ARG A 313 -19.54 8.81 8.09
C ARG A 313 -20.85 8.02 8.23
N ALA A 314 -21.98 8.72 8.37
CA ALA A 314 -23.29 8.09 8.44
C ALA A 314 -23.65 7.41 7.11
N GLU A 315 -23.35 8.03 5.97
CA GLU A 315 -23.60 7.46 4.65
C GLU A 315 -22.72 6.22 4.40
N ILE A 316 -21.43 6.25 4.75
CA ILE A 316 -20.53 5.06 4.66
C ILE A 316 -21.09 3.94 5.52
N ARG A 317 -21.52 4.22 6.77
CA ARG A 317 -22.12 3.22 7.66
C ARG A 317 -23.38 2.61 7.05
N ALA A 318 -24.26 3.45 6.49
CA ALA A 318 -25.48 2.99 5.83
C ALA A 318 -25.16 2.13 4.58
N ALA A 319 -24.16 2.52 3.78
CA ALA A 319 -23.71 1.78 2.63
C ALA A 319 -23.17 0.39 3.02
N VAL A 320 -22.35 0.30 4.07
CA VAL A 320 -21.89 -0.98 4.63
C VAL A 320 -23.08 -1.83 5.09
N ALA A 321 -24.01 -1.25 5.86
CA ALA A 321 -25.19 -1.95 6.37
C ALA A 321 -26.11 -2.44 5.23
N SER A 322 -26.17 -1.72 4.11
CA SER A 322 -26.94 -2.13 2.91
C SER A 322 -26.21 -3.18 2.06
N GLY A 323 -25.03 -3.65 2.49
CA GLY A 323 -24.27 -4.71 1.81
C GLY A 323 -23.39 -4.22 0.67
N LEU A 324 -23.03 -2.93 0.62
CA LEU A 324 -22.00 -2.46 -0.33
C LEU A 324 -20.67 -3.13 0.00
N PRO A 325 -19.98 -3.77 -0.96
CA PRO A 325 -18.65 -4.32 -0.74
C PRO A 325 -17.64 -3.24 -0.35
N VAL A 326 -16.89 -3.50 0.74
CA VAL A 326 -15.85 -2.58 1.21
C VAL A 326 -14.56 -3.34 1.45
N TYR A 327 -13.46 -2.83 0.92
CA TYR A 327 -12.12 -3.21 1.32
C TYR A 327 -11.43 -2.06 2.03
N ALA A 328 -10.78 -2.34 3.16
CA ALA A 328 -10.07 -1.33 3.91
C ALA A 328 -8.72 -1.85 4.43
N GLU A 329 -7.69 -1.01 4.37
CA GLU A 329 -6.35 -1.33 4.85
C GLU A 329 -5.88 -0.32 5.90
N CYS A 330 -5.29 -0.79 6.99
CA CYS A 330 -4.59 -0.03 8.03
C CYS A 330 -5.40 1.19 8.51
N GLY A 331 -5.10 2.40 8.03
CA GLY A 331 -5.85 3.61 8.34
C GLY A 331 -7.34 3.51 7.97
N GLY A 332 -7.67 2.81 6.88
CA GLY A 332 -9.05 2.54 6.49
C GLY A 332 -9.81 1.66 7.48
N LEU A 333 -9.16 0.62 8.04
CA LEU A 333 -9.70 -0.18 9.13
C LEU A 333 -9.96 0.70 10.37
N MET A 334 -9.01 1.58 10.72
CA MET A 334 -9.14 2.51 11.84
C MET A 334 -10.36 3.45 11.66
N TYR A 335 -10.55 3.96 10.45
CA TYR A 335 -11.69 4.84 10.13
C TYR A 335 -13.04 4.11 10.16
N LEU A 336 -13.08 2.85 9.77
CA LEU A 336 -14.31 2.04 9.83
C LEU A 336 -14.68 1.59 11.25
N SER A 337 -13.76 1.65 12.23
CA SER A 337 -14.03 1.35 13.65
C SER A 337 -14.99 2.37 14.27
N ARG A 338 -15.43 2.12 15.51
CA ARG A 338 -16.30 3.06 16.26
C ARG A 338 -15.62 4.37 16.59
N SER A 339 -14.33 4.30 16.95
CA SER A 339 -13.58 5.47 17.40
C SER A 339 -12.07 5.29 17.21
N ILE A 340 -11.34 6.42 17.16
CA ILE A 340 -9.88 6.45 17.30
C ILE A 340 -9.54 7.17 18.60
N GLY A 341 -8.75 6.50 19.46
CA GLY A 341 -8.16 7.06 20.68
C GLY A 341 -6.68 7.37 20.49
N TRP A 342 -6.28 8.62 20.66
CA TRP A 342 -4.90 9.08 20.54
C TRP A 342 -4.61 10.26 21.44
N GLN A 343 -3.45 10.26 22.12
CA GLN A 343 -2.98 11.36 23.00
C GLN A 343 -4.04 11.82 24.01
N GLY A 344 -4.70 10.87 24.67
CA GLY A 344 -5.73 11.15 25.68
C GLY A 344 -7.07 11.63 25.13
N ARG A 345 -7.22 11.74 23.82
CA ARG A 345 -8.46 12.14 23.12
C ARG A 345 -9.07 10.94 22.41
N ARG A 346 -10.39 10.97 22.25
CA ARG A 346 -11.15 9.95 21.49
C ARG A 346 -12.12 10.65 20.56
N CYS A 347 -12.10 10.29 19.28
CA CYS A 347 -12.99 10.83 18.25
C CYS A 347 -13.79 9.70 17.62
N SER A 348 -15.08 9.96 17.36
CA SER A 348 -15.99 9.01 16.73
C SER A 348 -15.64 8.85 15.25
N MET A 349 -15.61 7.61 14.77
CA MET A 349 -15.38 7.25 13.37
C MET A 349 -16.65 6.68 12.72
N VAL A 350 -16.54 5.95 11.62
CA VAL A 350 -17.70 5.42 10.87
C VAL A 350 -18.55 4.47 11.73
N GLY A 351 -17.93 3.60 12.52
CA GLY A 351 -18.61 2.63 13.38
C GLY A 351 -19.31 1.51 12.60
N ALA A 352 -18.79 1.16 11.42
CA ALA A 352 -19.22 -0.01 10.67
C ALA A 352 -18.61 -1.31 11.21
N ILE A 353 -17.45 -1.19 11.87
CA ILE A 353 -16.78 -2.30 12.59
C ILE A 353 -16.94 -2.07 14.07
N GLU A 354 -17.43 -3.09 14.77
CA GLU A 354 -17.72 -3.08 16.21
C GLU A 354 -16.44 -3.24 17.05
N ALA A 355 -15.52 -2.30 16.89
CA ALA A 355 -14.27 -2.24 17.64
C ALA A 355 -13.85 -0.77 17.83
N ASP A 356 -12.96 -0.52 18.76
CA ASP A 356 -12.34 0.78 19.00
C ASP A 356 -10.86 0.72 18.63
N THR A 357 -10.37 1.70 17.89
CA THR A 357 -8.96 1.85 17.58
C THR A 357 -8.25 2.63 18.68
N VAL A 358 -7.13 2.11 19.18
CA VAL A 358 -6.26 2.78 20.14
C VAL A 358 -4.85 2.89 19.60
N MET A 359 -4.31 4.14 19.60
CA MET A 359 -2.94 4.40 19.17
C MET A 359 -1.96 4.20 20.32
N HIS A 360 -0.81 3.62 20.03
CA HIS A 360 0.26 3.33 20.96
C HIS A 360 1.54 4.11 20.65
N GLY A 361 2.42 4.29 21.63
CA GLY A 361 3.70 4.97 21.47
C GLY A 361 4.79 4.12 20.77
N ARG A 362 4.54 2.81 20.57
CA ARG A 362 5.43 1.89 19.86
C ARG A 362 4.66 1.13 18.79
N PRO A 363 5.30 0.74 17.67
CA PRO A 363 4.65 -0.07 16.66
C PRO A 363 4.04 -1.34 17.26
N LYS A 364 2.80 -1.64 16.89
CA LYS A 364 2.11 -2.89 17.21
C LYS A 364 2.38 -3.96 16.16
N GLY A 365 2.30 -3.61 14.88
CA GLY A 365 2.72 -4.44 13.78
C GLY A 365 3.77 -3.73 12.94
N LYS A 366 4.82 -4.48 12.50
CA LYS A 366 5.89 -3.92 11.67
C LYS A 366 6.63 -4.99 10.91
N GLY A 367 6.61 -4.90 9.59
CA GLY A 367 7.39 -5.73 8.70
C GLY A 367 6.54 -6.52 7.71
N TYR A 368 7.15 -7.53 7.12
CA TYR A 368 6.46 -8.41 6.19
C TYR A 368 5.63 -9.45 6.94
N VAL A 369 4.45 -9.70 6.40
CA VAL A 369 3.41 -10.57 6.94
C VAL A 369 3.17 -11.72 5.97
N VAL A 370 2.87 -12.89 6.51
CA VAL A 370 2.39 -14.04 5.76
C VAL A 370 1.01 -14.40 6.31
N LEU A 371 0.02 -14.37 5.45
CA LEU A 371 -1.38 -14.64 5.77
C LEU A 371 -1.84 -15.93 5.10
N GLU A 372 -2.74 -16.64 5.76
CA GLU A 372 -3.48 -17.80 5.23
C GLU A 372 -4.98 -17.53 5.33
N GLU A 373 -5.73 -17.77 4.27
CA GLU A 373 -7.19 -17.57 4.29
C GLU A 373 -7.90 -18.56 5.20
N THR A 374 -8.89 -18.05 5.92
CA THR A 374 -9.85 -18.84 6.68
C THR A 374 -11.11 -19.11 5.83
N GLU A 375 -12.05 -19.89 6.38
CA GLU A 375 -13.39 -20.09 5.82
C GLU A 375 -14.23 -18.81 5.75
N HIS A 376 -13.83 -17.76 6.48
CA HIS A 376 -14.54 -16.47 6.51
C HIS A 376 -14.05 -15.47 5.45
N ALA A 377 -13.03 -15.83 4.65
CA ALA A 377 -12.56 -14.96 3.57
C ALA A 377 -13.70 -14.73 2.55
N PRO A 378 -14.16 -13.46 2.34
CA PRO A 378 -15.39 -13.21 1.60
C PRO A 378 -15.21 -13.27 0.08
N TRP A 379 -13.98 -13.14 -0.42
CA TRP A 379 -13.73 -13.02 -1.84
C TRP A 379 -13.56 -14.39 -2.51
N PRO A 380 -14.19 -14.59 -3.68
CA PRO A 380 -14.02 -15.83 -4.43
C PRO A 380 -12.57 -15.97 -4.92
N THR A 381 -12.11 -17.20 -5.02
CA THR A 381 -10.90 -17.51 -5.79
C THR A 381 -11.25 -17.52 -7.29
N THR A 382 -10.31 -17.10 -8.14
CA THR A 382 -10.49 -17.11 -9.60
C THR A 382 -9.97 -18.39 -10.23
N THR A 383 -8.95 -18.99 -9.63
CA THR A 383 -8.34 -20.26 -10.11
C THR A 383 -8.61 -21.44 -9.19
N GLY A 384 -9.24 -21.23 -8.03
CA GLY A 384 -9.41 -22.24 -6.98
C GLY A 384 -8.16 -22.50 -6.14
N ALA A 385 -7.02 -21.92 -6.51
CA ALA A 385 -5.79 -22.07 -5.75
C ALA A 385 -5.82 -21.16 -4.50
N ARG A 386 -5.54 -21.74 -3.34
CA ARG A 386 -5.29 -21.00 -2.10
C ARG A 386 -3.85 -21.24 -1.69
N GLY A 387 -3.13 -20.18 -1.40
CA GLY A 387 -1.75 -20.25 -0.92
C GLY A 387 -1.48 -19.12 0.08
N PRO A 388 -0.28 -19.10 0.68
CA PRO A 388 0.10 -18.03 1.57
C PRO A 388 0.13 -16.69 0.82
N ILE A 389 -0.44 -15.67 1.45
CA ILE A 389 -0.47 -14.30 0.93
C ILE A 389 0.67 -13.53 1.58
N ALA A 390 1.60 -13.05 0.76
CA ALA A 390 2.63 -12.13 1.20
C ALA A 390 2.04 -10.71 1.29
N ALA A 391 2.20 -10.11 2.44
CA ALA A 391 1.70 -8.76 2.73
C ALA A 391 2.72 -7.99 3.59
N HIS A 392 2.38 -6.78 3.94
CA HIS A 392 3.20 -5.97 4.84
C HIS A 392 2.30 -5.21 5.81
N GLU A 393 2.81 -4.95 7.02
CA GLU A 393 2.14 -4.14 8.03
C GLU A 393 3.10 -3.13 8.65
N PHE A 394 2.59 -1.92 8.90
CA PHE A 394 3.30 -0.96 9.71
C PHE A 394 2.29 -0.02 10.39
N HIS A 395 1.91 -0.36 11.62
CA HIS A 395 0.92 0.39 12.38
C HIS A 395 1.26 0.50 13.87
N PHE A 396 0.83 1.60 14.47
CA PHE A 396 0.91 1.88 15.91
C PHE A 396 -0.45 1.63 16.60
N ALA A 397 -1.46 1.27 15.84
CA ALA A 397 -2.81 1.04 16.30
C ALA A 397 -3.04 -0.41 16.73
N ALA A 398 -3.95 -0.59 17.68
CA ALA A 398 -4.57 -1.87 18.00
C ALA A 398 -6.09 -1.70 18.00
N LEU A 399 -6.84 -2.78 17.75
CA LEU A 399 -8.26 -2.82 17.95
C LEU A 399 -8.57 -3.36 19.36
N GLU A 400 -9.42 -2.66 20.08
CA GLU A 400 -9.95 -3.04 21.38
C GLU A 400 -11.47 -3.24 21.33
N ASN A 401 -12.04 -3.87 22.32
CA ASN A 401 -13.48 -4.13 22.44
C ASN A 401 -14.07 -4.85 21.23
N LEU A 402 -13.32 -5.80 20.68
CA LEU A 402 -13.80 -6.69 19.63
C LEU A 402 -14.92 -7.59 20.16
N PRO A 403 -16.00 -7.83 19.40
CA PRO A 403 -17.02 -8.78 19.80
C PRO A 403 -16.46 -10.21 19.83
N GLY A 404 -16.92 -11.03 20.78
CA GLY A 404 -16.44 -12.40 20.94
C GLY A 404 -16.71 -13.32 19.74
N ASN A 405 -17.63 -12.94 18.84
CA ASN A 405 -17.96 -13.64 17.60
C ASN A 405 -17.35 -12.99 16.36
N ALA A 406 -16.33 -12.14 16.53
CA ALA A 406 -15.62 -11.51 15.39
C ALA A 406 -15.08 -12.56 14.42
N ARG A 407 -15.32 -12.37 13.12
CA ARG A 407 -14.83 -13.24 12.06
C ARG A 407 -13.63 -12.59 11.37
N PHE A 408 -12.64 -13.39 11.05
CA PHE A 408 -11.42 -12.94 10.42
C PHE A 408 -11.17 -13.71 9.13
N ALA A 409 -10.84 -13.00 8.06
CA ALA A 409 -10.53 -13.58 6.76
C ALA A 409 -9.18 -14.30 6.75
N TYR A 410 -8.26 -13.90 7.63
CA TYR A 410 -6.89 -14.37 7.61
C TYR A 410 -6.42 -14.89 8.96
N ARG A 411 -5.68 -16.01 8.92
CA ARG A 411 -4.75 -16.46 9.96
C ARG A 411 -3.39 -15.83 9.69
N VAL A 412 -2.75 -15.28 10.70
CA VAL A 412 -1.41 -14.70 10.62
C VAL A 412 -0.38 -15.79 10.88
N MET A 413 0.36 -16.18 9.84
CA MET A 413 1.45 -17.16 9.94
C MET A 413 2.77 -16.48 10.33
N ARG A 414 2.95 -15.24 9.94
CA ARG A 414 4.04 -14.34 10.32
C ARG A 414 3.52 -12.92 10.37
N GLY A 415 3.81 -12.17 11.41
CA GLY A 415 3.35 -10.80 11.63
C GLY A 415 2.52 -10.66 12.89
N GLN A 416 1.79 -9.56 13.02
CA GLN A 416 0.93 -9.22 14.14
C GLN A 416 -0.55 -9.25 13.78
N GLY A 417 -0.93 -8.56 12.68
CA GLY A 417 -2.33 -8.37 12.30
C GLY A 417 -3.15 -7.69 13.40
N ILE A 418 -4.44 -8.05 13.51
CA ILE A 418 -5.36 -7.48 14.51
C ILE A 418 -5.15 -8.08 15.89
N THR A 419 -4.99 -9.40 16.00
CA THR A 419 -5.01 -10.12 17.29
C THR A 419 -3.70 -10.82 17.65
N GLY A 420 -2.65 -10.72 16.82
CA GLY A 420 -1.43 -11.53 16.92
C GLY A 420 -1.57 -12.93 16.28
N ARG A 421 -2.81 -13.36 15.96
CA ARG A 421 -3.13 -14.65 15.31
C ARG A 421 -4.00 -14.51 14.08
N HIS A 422 -4.78 -13.43 14.00
CA HIS A 422 -5.72 -13.19 12.92
C HIS A 422 -5.63 -11.75 12.43
N ASP A 423 -5.97 -11.57 11.15
CA ASP A 423 -6.15 -10.27 10.50
C ASP A 423 -7.34 -10.32 9.55
N GLY A 424 -7.72 -9.16 8.99
CA GLY A 424 -8.84 -9.08 8.06
C GLY A 424 -10.19 -9.33 8.72
N ILE A 425 -10.67 -8.40 9.57
CA ILE A 425 -12.01 -8.50 10.17
C ILE A 425 -13.07 -8.43 9.08
N VAL A 426 -14.08 -9.31 9.20
CA VAL A 426 -15.18 -9.43 8.25
C VAL A 426 -16.49 -9.02 8.92
N ALA A 427 -17.12 -7.98 8.38
CA ALA A 427 -18.42 -7.48 8.81
C ALA A 427 -19.32 -7.25 7.59
N ALA A 428 -20.43 -7.99 7.46
CA ALA A 428 -21.23 -8.02 6.24
C ALA A 428 -20.35 -8.27 4.99
N ASN A 429 -20.37 -7.38 3.99
CA ASN A 429 -19.55 -7.45 2.79
C ASN A 429 -18.23 -6.62 2.92
N THR A 430 -17.82 -6.30 4.13
CA THR A 430 -16.61 -5.55 4.42
C THR A 430 -15.49 -6.49 4.83
N LEU A 431 -14.31 -6.30 4.26
CA LEU A 431 -13.05 -6.88 4.68
C LEU A 431 -12.10 -5.73 5.04
N ALA A 432 -11.61 -5.70 6.28
CA ALA A 432 -10.69 -4.66 6.74
C ALA A 432 -9.53 -5.27 7.54
N SER A 433 -8.29 -4.91 7.19
CA SER A 433 -7.06 -5.48 7.75
C SER A 433 -6.05 -4.42 8.15
N PHE A 434 -5.12 -4.75 9.05
CA PHE A 434 -3.92 -3.94 9.23
C PHE A 434 -2.88 -4.22 8.14
N SER A 435 -2.91 -5.39 7.58
CA SER A 435 -1.99 -5.80 6.51
C SER A 435 -2.37 -5.16 5.17
N HIS A 436 -1.33 -4.74 4.43
CA HIS A 436 -1.43 -4.25 3.06
C HIS A 436 -1.05 -5.35 2.09
N GLN A 437 -1.93 -5.65 1.15
CA GLN A 437 -1.70 -6.61 0.07
C GLN A 437 -1.26 -5.90 -1.21
N ARG A 438 -0.86 -6.68 -2.22
CA ARG A 438 -0.50 -6.17 -3.55
C ARG A 438 -1.20 -6.94 -4.67
N ALA A 439 -1.36 -6.28 -5.82
CA ALA A 439 -1.91 -6.85 -7.04
C ALA A 439 -0.93 -7.79 -7.76
N VAL A 440 -0.37 -8.76 -7.04
CA VAL A 440 0.64 -9.70 -7.54
C VAL A 440 0.25 -11.16 -7.29
N GLY A 441 0.95 -12.08 -7.94
CA GLY A 441 0.72 -13.51 -7.79
C GLY A 441 -0.44 -14.05 -8.64
N VAL A 442 -0.84 -15.28 -8.35
CA VAL A 442 -1.84 -16.03 -9.14
C VAL A 442 -3.27 -15.53 -8.86
N GLU A 443 -3.54 -15.10 -7.63
CA GLU A 443 -4.84 -14.65 -7.15
C GLU A 443 -4.76 -13.20 -6.62
N PRO A 444 -4.48 -12.19 -7.49
CA PRO A 444 -4.32 -10.82 -7.05
C PRO A 444 -5.60 -10.28 -6.46
N TRP A 445 -5.51 -9.65 -5.28
CA TRP A 445 -6.67 -9.16 -4.53
C TRP A 445 -7.62 -8.26 -5.33
N PRO A 446 -7.16 -7.35 -6.24
CA PRO A 446 -8.08 -6.50 -6.98
C PRO A 446 -9.00 -7.27 -7.92
N ALA A 447 -8.50 -8.35 -8.53
CA ALA A 447 -9.32 -9.21 -9.40
C ALA A 447 -10.40 -9.95 -8.59
N ARG A 448 -10.04 -10.46 -7.42
CA ARG A 448 -10.95 -11.15 -6.50
C ARG A 448 -12.00 -10.20 -5.92
N PHE A 449 -11.58 -9.00 -5.47
CA PHE A 449 -12.51 -7.97 -5.00
C PHE A 449 -13.44 -7.49 -6.12
N ALA A 450 -12.94 -7.34 -7.35
CA ALA A 450 -13.76 -7.03 -8.51
C ALA A 450 -14.82 -8.11 -8.78
N ALA A 451 -14.45 -9.38 -8.69
CA ALA A 451 -15.41 -10.52 -8.82
C ALA A 451 -16.45 -10.50 -7.69
N PHE A 452 -16.01 -10.20 -6.46
CA PHE A 452 -16.91 -10.06 -5.31
C PHE A 452 -17.90 -8.91 -5.48
N MET A 453 -17.44 -7.73 -5.90
CA MET A 453 -18.31 -6.59 -6.19
C MET A 453 -19.36 -6.90 -7.26
N ARG A 454 -18.97 -7.63 -8.34
CA ARG A 454 -19.93 -8.07 -9.39
C ARG A 454 -21.00 -9.00 -8.83
N ARG A 455 -20.61 -9.97 -7.99
CA ARG A 455 -21.54 -10.90 -7.34
C ARG A 455 -22.55 -10.15 -6.48
N CYS A 456 -22.08 -9.27 -5.57
CA CYS A 456 -22.95 -8.49 -4.72
C CYS A 456 -23.88 -7.55 -5.50
N ALA A 457 -23.41 -6.96 -6.61
CA ALA A 457 -24.24 -6.14 -7.48
C ALA A 457 -25.34 -6.96 -8.16
N ALA A 458 -25.05 -8.18 -8.60
CA ALA A 458 -26.05 -9.09 -9.18
C ALA A 458 -27.11 -9.49 -8.15
N GLU A 459 -26.68 -9.79 -6.90
CA GLU A 459 -27.59 -10.14 -5.79
C GLU A 459 -28.50 -8.95 -5.42
N ARG A 460 -27.99 -7.71 -5.36
CA ARG A 460 -28.80 -6.51 -5.10
C ARG A 460 -29.84 -6.23 -6.21
N ASN A 461 -29.53 -6.58 -7.45
CA ASN A 461 -30.42 -6.35 -8.61
C ASN A 461 -31.31 -7.57 -8.93
N ALA A 462 -31.16 -8.69 -8.21
CA ALA A 462 -32.03 -9.85 -8.40
C ALA A 462 -33.46 -9.51 -7.98
N PRO A 463 -34.50 -9.83 -8.78
CA PRO A 463 -35.87 -9.63 -8.38
C PRO A 463 -36.15 -10.42 -7.08
N ILE A 464 -36.78 -9.76 -6.12
CA ILE A 464 -37.21 -10.42 -4.89
C ILE A 464 -38.09 -11.60 -5.29
N PRO A 465 -37.77 -12.84 -4.93
CA PRO A 465 -38.61 -13.98 -5.28
C PRO A 465 -39.99 -13.73 -4.64
N ILE A 466 -40.99 -13.53 -5.48
CA ILE A 466 -42.39 -13.46 -5.05
C ILE A 466 -42.67 -14.83 -4.45
N LYS A 467 -42.78 -14.92 -3.11
CA LYS A 467 -43.31 -16.09 -2.47
C LYS A 467 -44.75 -16.25 -2.97
N THR A 468 -44.93 -17.00 -4.05
CA THR A 468 -46.27 -17.47 -4.43
C THR A 468 -46.76 -18.34 -3.30
N SER A 469 -47.75 -17.83 -2.61
CA SER A 469 -48.59 -18.61 -1.68
C SER A 469 -49.45 -19.60 -2.48
N ALA A 470 -48.81 -20.64 -3.02
CA ALA A 470 -49.51 -21.76 -3.64
C ALA A 470 -49.49 -22.91 -2.63
N SER A 471 -50.59 -23.08 -1.94
CA SER A 471 -51.24 -24.33 -1.61
C SER A 471 -52.11 -24.20 -0.32
N LYS A 472 -53.28 -23.61 -0.47
CA LYS A 472 -54.44 -23.95 0.32
C LYS A 472 -55.60 -24.24 -0.66
N ALA A 473 -55.54 -25.32 -1.37
CA ALA A 473 -56.64 -25.87 -2.13
C ALA A 473 -56.34 -27.28 -2.55
N GLU A 474 -56.37 -28.23 -1.62
CA GLU A 474 -56.60 -29.66 -1.92
C GLU A 474 -56.71 -30.44 -0.61
N SER A 475 -57.87 -30.30 0.05
CA SER A 475 -58.42 -31.35 0.92
C SER A 475 -59.91 -31.08 1.18
N ARG A 476 -60.70 -31.16 0.09
CA ARG A 476 -62.15 -31.39 0.20
C ARG A 476 -62.52 -32.36 -0.90
N ARG A 477 -62.51 -33.67 -0.55
CA ARG A 477 -63.38 -34.74 -1.09
C ARG A 477 -62.96 -36.08 -0.51
N SER A 478 -63.65 -36.46 0.57
CA SER A 478 -64.21 -37.81 0.68
C SER A 478 -65.01 -37.85 2.01
N LEU A 479 -66.32 -37.62 1.85
CA LEU A 479 -67.30 -38.06 2.81
C LEU A 479 -67.50 -39.57 2.59
N GLY A 480 -67.21 -40.37 3.59
CA GLY A 480 -67.57 -41.78 3.70
C GLY A 480 -68.10 -42.08 5.08
N TYR A 481 -69.36 -42.35 5.09
CA TYR A 481 -70.15 -42.79 6.24
C TYR A 481 -69.56 -44.01 6.94
N PHE A 482 -69.76 -44.12 8.30
CA PHE A 482 -70.26 -45.19 9.12
C PHE A 482 -69.80 -44.99 10.57
N ALA A 483 -70.73 -44.75 11.47
CA ALA A 483 -71.48 -45.49 12.41
C ALA A 483 -70.78 -45.68 13.79
N CYS A 484 -71.40 -45.04 14.75
CA CYS A 484 -71.80 -45.45 16.12
C CYS A 484 -71.02 -46.54 16.90
N GLY A 485 -70.52 -46.18 18.08
CA GLY A 485 -70.05 -47.20 19.05
C GLY A 485 -69.44 -46.58 20.30
N ARG A 486 -70.33 -46.26 21.30
CA ARG A 486 -70.20 -46.26 22.77
C ARG A 486 -68.80 -45.98 23.40
N ALA A 487 -68.84 -45.00 24.28
CA ALA A 487 -67.95 -44.87 25.45
C ALA A 487 -68.12 -46.06 26.44
N PRO A 488 -67.08 -46.33 27.27
CA PRO A 488 -67.24 -45.91 28.67
C PRO A 488 -65.93 -45.48 29.39
N LYS A 489 -66.18 -44.54 30.32
CA LYS A 489 -65.73 -44.39 31.73
C LYS A 489 -64.24 -44.40 32.09
N MET A 490 -63.91 -43.27 32.67
CA MET A 490 -62.83 -43.08 33.69
C MET A 490 -62.87 -44.05 34.84
N PRO A 491 -61.81 -44.28 35.59
CA PRO A 491 -61.80 -43.64 36.92
C PRO A 491 -60.51 -42.93 37.31
N LEU A 492 -60.67 -42.02 38.20
CA LEU A 492 -59.78 -41.25 39.06
C LEU A 492 -58.89 -42.12 39.97
N SER A 493 -57.72 -41.60 40.31
CA SER A 493 -57.16 -41.39 41.66
C SER A 493 -55.70 -41.22 41.63
N ALA A 494 -55.15 -40.12 42.03
CA ALA A 494 -54.79 -39.67 43.41
C ALA A 494 -53.35 -40.07 43.79
N GLY A 495 -52.57 -39.05 44.20
CA GLY A 495 -51.51 -39.24 45.18
C GLY A 495 -50.22 -38.56 44.87
N ASP A 496 -50.04 -37.34 45.32
CA ASP A 496 -48.75 -36.73 45.74
C ASP A 496 -48.13 -37.54 46.89
N PRO A 497 -46.99 -37.18 47.49
CA PRO A 497 -45.80 -36.37 47.04
C PRO A 497 -44.48 -37.06 47.44
N ILE A 498 -43.36 -36.56 46.94
CA ILE A 498 -42.23 -35.99 47.74
C ILE A 498 -41.26 -35.37 46.78
#